data_bba8384e17d6cfa9be47c4a302929da7
#
_entry.id   bba8384e17d6cfa9be47c4a302929da7
#
_cell.length_a   1.000
_cell.length_b   1.000
_cell.length_c   1.000
_cell.angle_alpha   90.00
_cell.angle_beta   90.00
_cell.angle_gamma   90.00
#
_symmetry.space_group_name_H-M   'P 1'
#
loop_
_entity.id
_entity.type
_entity.pdbx_description
1 polymer ?
#
loop_
_entity_poly.entity_id
_entity_poly.type
_entity_poly.pdbx_seq_one_letter_code
_entity_poly.pdbx_strand_id
1 'polypeptide(L)'
;MGNWYEIEDVDRVDSPALVVYPQRVEANVQRLVGMIDDVARLRPHIKTHKTAEGVKMMLAHGITKFKCATIAEAELLGQNGAPDVVLAYQPHGPKAERFAAIIKKFPETTWACLTDNPDSARSMGAIFDAHGIEVPVYIDLNIGMNRSGTLPGPHVVDLYGICVTTRGIRPVGLHGYDGQHRDIDLAARTLASDKGFEAVELLASSIIHAGHPRPTIIVGGSPTFPVHARRDKVECSPGTCIFWDRGYGLICAEQPFEPAVALVTRVLSLPTSNRVCIDLGHKSVSAENDMLRRVYLPEHPEWVPVGQSEEHLVFEVPEGHGMKPGDVVYGIPYHICPTVALYERAIAVTDGKVCGEWMIRARDRKITI
;
A
#
# COMPACT_ATOMS: atom_id res chain seq x y z
N MET A 1 14.62 -26.05 -13.53
CA MET A 1 14.24 -25.35 -12.29
C MET A 1 12.76 -25.11 -12.39
N GLY A 2 11.98 -25.43 -11.35
CA GLY A 2 10.54 -25.15 -11.31
C GLY A 2 10.23 -23.64 -11.36
N ASN A 3 8.97 -23.31 -11.54
CA ASN A 3 8.54 -21.91 -11.48
C ASN A 3 8.70 -21.39 -10.04
N TRP A 4 8.99 -20.09 -9.89
CA TRP A 4 9.26 -19.46 -8.61
C TRP A 4 8.10 -19.55 -7.59
N TYR A 5 6.89 -19.79 -8.06
CA TYR A 5 5.66 -19.88 -7.26
C TYR A 5 5.27 -21.33 -6.91
N GLU A 6 5.96 -22.35 -7.45
CA GLU A 6 5.63 -23.75 -7.17
C GLU A 6 5.89 -24.15 -5.72
N ILE A 7 5.04 -25.00 -5.18
CA ILE A 7 5.11 -25.53 -3.82
C ILE A 7 5.26 -27.04 -3.91
N GLU A 8 6.30 -27.61 -3.29
CA GLU A 8 6.60 -29.06 -3.37
C GLU A 8 5.43 -29.92 -2.84
N ASP A 9 4.87 -29.55 -1.67
CA ASP A 9 3.78 -30.26 -1.01
C ASP A 9 2.44 -29.48 -1.13
N VAL A 10 2.12 -29.01 -2.35
CA VAL A 10 0.94 -28.15 -2.59
C VAL A 10 -0.38 -28.82 -2.19
N ASP A 11 -0.42 -30.15 -2.17
CA ASP A 11 -1.62 -30.92 -1.74
C ASP A 11 -1.98 -30.69 -0.27
N ARG A 12 -1.03 -30.19 0.53
CA ARG A 12 -1.25 -29.82 1.94
C ARG A 12 -1.70 -28.38 2.12
N VAL A 13 -1.68 -27.59 1.07
CA VAL A 13 -2.11 -26.19 1.07
C VAL A 13 -3.59 -26.17 0.67
N ASP A 14 -4.44 -25.75 1.57
CA ASP A 14 -5.88 -25.56 1.28
C ASP A 14 -6.05 -24.41 0.26
N SER A 15 -7.17 -24.37 -0.48
CA SER A 15 -7.45 -23.35 -1.47
C SER A 15 -8.87 -22.78 -1.33
N PRO A 16 -9.08 -21.53 -1.74
CA PRO A 16 -8.09 -20.59 -2.27
C PRO A 16 -7.16 -20.07 -1.17
N ALA A 17 -5.86 -19.98 -1.44
CA ALA A 17 -4.88 -19.48 -0.49
C ALA A 17 -4.06 -18.32 -1.05
N LEU A 18 -3.75 -17.35 -0.20
CA LEU A 18 -2.73 -16.34 -0.46
C LEU A 18 -1.37 -16.90 -0.02
N VAL A 19 -0.39 -16.90 -0.91
CA VAL A 19 0.96 -17.40 -0.64
C VAL A 19 1.95 -16.28 -0.78
N VAL A 20 2.81 -16.09 0.22
CA VAL A 20 3.90 -15.11 0.21
C VAL A 20 5.25 -15.84 0.12
N TYR A 21 6.17 -15.26 -0.63
CA TYR A 21 7.54 -15.76 -0.81
C TYR A 21 8.52 -14.79 -0.14
N PRO A 22 8.91 -15.04 1.14
CA PRO A 22 9.71 -14.11 1.94
C PRO A 22 11.01 -13.67 1.27
N GLN A 23 11.71 -14.57 0.57
CA GLN A 23 12.93 -14.26 -0.16
C GLN A 23 12.70 -13.22 -1.27
N ARG A 24 11.57 -13.29 -1.98
CA ARG A 24 11.19 -12.31 -3.01
C ARG A 24 10.77 -10.97 -2.39
N VAL A 25 10.09 -11.01 -1.25
CA VAL A 25 9.76 -9.80 -0.48
C VAL A 25 11.05 -9.10 -0.06
N GLU A 26 12.01 -9.83 0.49
CA GLU A 26 13.32 -9.29 0.89
C GLU A 26 14.09 -8.70 -0.30
N ALA A 27 14.14 -9.42 -1.42
CA ALA A 27 14.75 -8.90 -2.65
C ALA A 27 14.08 -7.60 -3.12
N ASN A 28 12.76 -7.49 -3.02
CA ASN A 28 12.04 -6.26 -3.33
C ASN A 28 12.35 -5.12 -2.34
N VAL A 29 12.52 -5.42 -1.04
CA VAL A 29 12.96 -4.42 -0.05
C VAL A 29 14.38 -3.93 -0.37
N GLN A 30 15.30 -4.81 -0.74
CA GLN A 30 16.65 -4.45 -1.16
C GLN A 30 16.63 -3.57 -2.42
N ARG A 31 15.81 -3.92 -3.42
CA ARG A 31 15.61 -3.11 -4.63
C ARG A 31 15.06 -1.72 -4.28
N LEU A 32 14.08 -1.66 -3.38
CA LEU A 32 13.48 -0.40 -2.92
C LEU A 32 14.55 0.53 -2.31
N VAL A 33 15.39 -0.01 -1.42
CA VAL A 33 16.49 0.74 -0.81
C VAL A 33 17.52 1.16 -1.86
N GLY A 34 17.83 0.30 -2.84
CA GLY A 34 18.77 0.59 -3.91
C GLY A 34 18.30 1.63 -4.94
N MET A 35 17.01 1.99 -4.95
CA MET A 35 16.45 2.99 -5.87
C MET A 35 16.50 4.43 -5.35
N ILE A 36 16.95 4.65 -4.13
CA ILE A 36 17.03 5.97 -3.51
C ILE A 36 18.43 6.22 -2.94
N ASP A 37 18.85 7.46 -2.94
CA ASP A 37 20.18 7.87 -2.45
C ASP A 37 20.34 7.80 -0.93
N ASP A 38 19.24 8.06 -0.19
CA ASP A 38 19.20 8.04 1.27
C ASP A 38 17.94 7.29 1.74
N VAL A 39 18.14 6.17 2.43
CA VAL A 39 17.06 5.34 2.99
C VAL A 39 16.17 6.11 3.97
N ALA A 40 16.69 7.14 4.64
CA ALA A 40 15.93 8.01 5.53
C ALA A 40 14.82 8.82 4.81
N ARG A 41 14.86 8.88 3.48
CA ARG A 41 13.82 9.48 2.64
C ARG A 41 12.69 8.51 2.26
N LEU A 42 12.84 7.21 2.56
CA LEU A 42 11.78 6.22 2.35
C LEU A 42 10.76 6.28 3.48
N ARG A 43 9.49 6.42 3.10
CA ARG A 43 8.31 6.33 3.99
C ARG A 43 7.28 5.39 3.34
N PRO A 44 7.58 4.10 3.17
CA PRO A 44 6.69 3.17 2.49
C PRO A 44 5.36 3.02 3.21
N HIS A 45 4.31 2.77 2.41
CA HIS A 45 2.95 2.59 2.90
C HIS A 45 2.63 1.12 3.14
N ILE A 46 2.30 0.74 4.38
CA ILE A 46 2.05 -0.66 4.75
C ILE A 46 0.66 -1.20 4.37
N LYS A 47 -0.22 -0.35 3.79
CA LYS A 47 -1.61 -0.75 3.45
C LYS A 47 -1.71 -1.94 2.49
N THR A 48 -0.65 -2.26 1.75
CA THR A 48 -0.65 -3.38 0.81
C THR A 48 -0.50 -4.70 1.55
N HIS A 49 0.51 -4.84 2.39
CA HIS A 49 0.83 -6.12 3.04
C HIS A 49 0.15 -6.32 4.40
N LYS A 50 -0.02 -5.26 5.22
CA LYS A 50 -0.72 -5.29 6.52
C LYS A 50 -0.18 -6.34 7.51
N THR A 51 1.09 -6.74 7.39
CA THR A 51 1.75 -7.81 8.15
C THR A 51 2.89 -7.28 9.00
N ALA A 52 3.13 -7.91 10.14
CA ALA A 52 4.26 -7.60 11.03
C ALA A 52 5.60 -7.96 10.38
N GLU A 53 5.65 -9.06 9.66
CA GLU A 53 6.85 -9.59 9.00
C GLU A 53 7.37 -8.60 7.94
N GLY A 54 6.47 -8.04 7.12
CA GLY A 54 6.83 -7.00 6.15
C GLY A 54 7.39 -5.74 6.81
N VAL A 55 6.84 -5.32 7.96
CA VAL A 55 7.37 -4.18 8.74
C VAL A 55 8.76 -4.50 9.28
N LYS A 56 8.94 -5.66 9.93
CA LYS A 56 10.24 -6.08 10.49
C LYS A 56 11.31 -6.19 9.42
N MET A 57 10.98 -6.71 8.24
CA MET A 57 11.91 -6.82 7.13
C MET A 57 12.36 -5.44 6.63
N MET A 58 11.46 -4.49 6.49
CA MET A 58 11.80 -3.11 6.12
C MET A 58 12.66 -2.42 7.19
N LEU A 59 12.34 -2.60 8.48
CA LEU A 59 13.16 -2.10 9.59
C LEU A 59 14.58 -2.67 9.55
N ALA A 60 14.73 -3.98 9.30
CA ALA A 60 16.04 -4.64 9.19
C ALA A 60 16.91 -4.08 8.05
N HIS A 61 16.29 -3.50 7.01
CA HIS A 61 16.96 -2.82 5.90
C HIS A 61 17.11 -1.30 6.10
N GLY A 62 16.94 -0.80 7.33
CA GLY A 62 17.18 0.61 7.68
C GLY A 62 16.03 1.57 7.36
N ILE A 63 14.88 1.08 6.93
CA ILE A 63 13.69 1.92 6.72
C ILE A 63 13.07 2.20 8.09
N THR A 64 13.07 3.46 8.51
CA THR A 64 12.61 3.88 9.84
C THR A 64 11.31 4.70 9.81
N LYS A 65 10.88 5.14 8.63
CA LYS A 65 9.66 5.94 8.45
C LYS A 65 8.62 5.15 7.69
N PHE A 66 7.37 5.24 8.12
CA PHE A 66 6.25 4.49 7.55
C PHE A 66 5.02 5.37 7.34
N LYS A 67 4.16 4.93 6.43
CA LYS A 67 2.83 5.49 6.22
C LYS A 67 1.77 4.40 6.39
N CYS A 68 0.63 4.73 6.98
CA CYS A 68 -0.49 3.83 7.18
C CYS A 68 -1.82 4.50 6.78
N ALA A 69 -2.85 3.70 6.49
CA ALA A 69 -4.16 4.16 6.03
C ALA A 69 -5.29 3.82 7.01
N THR A 70 -5.01 3.15 8.12
CA THR A 70 -6.02 2.80 9.13
C THR A 70 -5.41 2.85 10.53
N ILE A 71 -6.29 2.97 11.54
CA ILE A 71 -5.88 2.90 12.95
C ILE A 71 -5.26 1.54 13.27
N ALA A 72 -5.79 0.45 12.70
CA ALA A 72 -5.21 -0.88 12.87
C ALA A 72 -3.79 -1.00 12.26
N GLU A 73 -3.55 -0.38 11.10
CA GLU A 73 -2.19 -0.32 10.53
C GLU A 73 -1.25 0.52 11.40
N ALA A 74 -1.72 1.63 11.99
CA ALA A 74 -0.96 2.41 12.94
C ALA A 74 -0.61 1.57 14.18
N GLU A 75 -1.59 0.86 14.75
CA GLU A 75 -1.37 -0.03 15.89
C GLU A 75 -0.35 -1.14 15.57
N LEU A 76 -0.45 -1.76 14.38
CA LEU A 76 0.51 -2.76 13.91
C LEU A 76 1.94 -2.18 13.84
N LEU A 77 2.11 -0.97 13.33
CA LEU A 77 3.41 -0.29 13.26
C LEU A 77 3.98 -0.02 14.65
N GLY A 78 3.17 0.50 15.59
CA GLY A 78 3.58 0.69 16.98
C GLY A 78 3.98 -0.61 17.68
N GLN A 79 3.20 -1.68 17.49
CA GLN A 79 3.51 -3.02 18.03
C GLN A 79 4.84 -3.59 17.53
N ASN A 80 5.29 -3.16 16.34
CA ASN A 80 6.55 -3.61 15.74
C ASN A 80 7.69 -2.59 15.85
N GLY A 81 7.53 -1.55 16.69
CA GLY A 81 8.60 -0.61 17.00
C GLY A 81 8.98 0.31 15.83
N ALA A 82 8.05 0.64 14.94
CA ALA A 82 8.29 1.60 13.87
C ALA A 82 8.61 2.99 14.46
N PRO A 83 9.79 3.60 14.15
CA PRO A 83 10.21 4.83 14.82
C PRO A 83 9.41 6.08 14.41
N ASP A 84 8.91 6.16 13.17
CA ASP A 84 8.20 7.33 12.64
C ASP A 84 7.05 6.88 11.74
N VAL A 85 5.82 7.32 12.06
CA VAL A 85 4.59 6.87 11.40
C VAL A 85 3.67 8.03 11.07
N VAL A 86 3.24 8.11 9.81
CA VAL A 86 2.20 9.04 9.36
C VAL A 86 0.91 8.27 9.06
N LEU A 87 -0.15 8.63 9.77
CA LEU A 87 -1.52 8.22 9.44
C LEU A 87 -2.01 9.08 8.27
N ALA A 88 -2.15 8.47 7.10
CA ALA A 88 -2.37 9.17 5.83
C ALA A 88 -3.84 9.58 5.60
N TYR A 89 -4.49 10.10 6.62
CA TYR A 89 -5.78 10.79 6.57
C TYR A 89 -6.00 11.64 7.84
N GLN A 90 -7.07 12.44 7.84
CA GLN A 90 -7.53 13.18 8.98
C GLN A 90 -8.34 12.28 9.92
N PRO A 91 -7.90 11.99 11.15
CA PRO A 91 -8.72 11.24 12.08
C PRO A 91 -9.81 12.15 12.68
N HIS A 92 -11.07 11.74 12.57
CA HIS A 92 -12.22 12.45 13.14
C HIS A 92 -12.91 11.63 14.22
N GLY A 93 -13.42 12.29 15.25
CA GLY A 93 -14.21 11.69 16.32
C GLY A 93 -13.56 10.41 16.88
N PRO A 94 -14.24 9.25 16.84
CA PRO A 94 -13.69 8.01 17.41
C PRO A 94 -12.32 7.60 16.86
N LYS A 95 -11.97 7.99 15.64
CA LYS A 95 -10.64 7.69 15.09
C LYS A 95 -9.55 8.56 15.70
N ALA A 96 -9.85 9.85 16.04
CA ALA A 96 -8.92 10.71 16.72
C ALA A 96 -8.68 10.22 18.15
N GLU A 97 -9.71 9.79 18.87
CA GLU A 97 -9.61 9.17 20.20
C GLU A 97 -8.75 7.90 20.18
N ARG A 98 -8.99 7.01 19.22
CA ARG A 98 -8.18 5.78 19.05
C ARG A 98 -6.74 6.12 18.67
N PHE A 99 -6.52 7.13 17.84
CA PHE A 99 -5.16 7.56 17.47
C PHE A 99 -4.42 8.14 18.68
N ALA A 100 -5.08 8.96 19.52
CA ALA A 100 -4.53 9.41 20.78
C ALA A 100 -4.16 8.26 21.73
N ALA A 101 -5.00 7.22 21.79
CA ALA A 101 -4.71 6.01 22.57
C ALA A 101 -3.47 5.26 22.04
N ILE A 102 -3.30 5.17 20.70
CA ILE A 102 -2.10 4.59 20.07
C ILE A 102 -0.85 5.39 20.43
N ILE A 103 -0.90 6.73 20.31
CA ILE A 103 0.22 7.61 20.65
C ILE A 103 0.68 7.39 22.08
N LYS A 104 -0.26 7.32 23.03
CA LYS A 104 0.05 7.05 24.43
C LYS A 104 0.59 5.64 24.69
N LYS A 105 0.11 4.65 23.94
CA LYS A 105 0.54 3.26 24.09
C LYS A 105 1.95 3.00 23.52
N PHE A 106 2.33 3.74 22.48
CA PHE A 106 3.61 3.59 21.81
C PHE A 106 4.38 4.92 21.79
N PRO A 107 4.86 5.39 22.95
CA PRO A 107 5.47 6.72 23.09
C PRO A 107 6.83 6.85 22.41
N GLU A 108 7.51 5.74 22.10
CA GLU A 108 8.79 5.73 21.39
C GLU A 108 8.64 5.98 19.87
N THR A 109 7.43 5.91 19.34
CA THR A 109 7.13 6.19 17.94
C THR A 109 6.78 7.67 17.77
N THR A 110 7.40 8.35 16.83
CA THR A 110 6.97 9.66 16.35
C THR A 110 5.72 9.51 15.50
N TRP A 111 4.61 10.06 15.93
CA TRP A 111 3.32 9.98 15.25
C TRP A 111 2.96 11.28 14.56
N ALA A 112 2.37 11.18 13.38
CA ALA A 112 1.78 12.31 12.67
C ALA A 112 0.50 11.89 11.94
N CYS A 113 -0.33 12.85 11.57
CA CYS A 113 -1.50 12.63 10.71
C CYS A 113 -1.65 13.75 9.69
N LEU A 114 -2.71 13.70 8.88
CA LEU A 114 -3.00 14.72 7.87
C LEU A 114 -4.11 15.66 8.32
N THR A 115 -4.16 16.85 7.71
CA THR A 115 -5.32 17.74 7.70
C THR A 115 -5.40 18.48 6.37
N ASP A 116 -6.59 18.90 5.92
CA ASP A 116 -6.79 19.64 4.67
C ASP A 116 -7.76 20.83 4.81
N ASN A 117 -8.27 21.06 6.05
CA ASN A 117 -9.14 22.20 6.28
C ASN A 117 -9.10 22.68 7.76
N PRO A 118 -9.49 23.96 8.03
CA PRO A 118 -9.43 24.54 9.35
C PRO A 118 -10.29 23.83 10.41
N ASP A 119 -11.48 23.37 10.04
CA ASP A 119 -12.40 22.77 11.01
C ASP A 119 -11.91 21.40 11.48
N SER A 120 -11.36 20.62 10.55
CA SER A 120 -10.68 19.35 10.88
C SER A 120 -9.48 19.59 11.79
N ALA A 121 -8.65 20.59 11.49
CA ALA A 121 -7.48 20.94 12.29
C ALA A 121 -7.89 21.29 13.73
N ARG A 122 -8.89 22.18 13.91
CA ARG A 122 -9.41 22.56 15.21
C ARG A 122 -10.05 21.40 15.97
N SER A 123 -10.86 20.59 15.29
CA SER A 123 -11.53 19.43 15.90
C SER A 123 -10.53 18.38 16.40
N MET A 124 -9.54 18.04 15.58
CA MET A 124 -8.47 17.11 15.99
C MET A 124 -7.63 17.71 17.12
N GLY A 125 -7.25 18.99 17.00
CA GLY A 125 -6.48 19.69 18.01
C GLY A 125 -7.16 19.66 19.36
N ALA A 126 -8.47 19.93 19.43
CA ALA A 126 -9.24 19.88 20.67
C ALA A 126 -9.20 18.50 21.34
N ILE A 127 -9.31 17.41 20.54
CA ILE A 127 -9.23 16.04 21.06
C ILE A 127 -7.82 15.76 21.58
N PHE A 128 -6.78 16.07 20.82
CA PHE A 128 -5.40 15.80 21.22
C PHE A 128 -4.97 16.64 22.44
N ASP A 129 -5.38 17.92 22.51
CA ASP A 129 -5.15 18.78 23.67
C ASP A 129 -5.83 18.23 24.93
N ALA A 130 -7.07 17.74 24.82
CA ALA A 130 -7.77 17.10 25.93
C ALA A 130 -7.06 15.81 26.42
N HIS A 131 -6.31 15.15 25.55
CA HIS A 131 -5.44 14.02 25.91
C HIS A 131 -4.05 14.45 26.43
N GLY A 132 -3.73 15.75 26.44
CA GLY A 132 -2.43 16.27 26.83
C GLY A 132 -1.30 15.93 25.88
N ILE A 133 -1.59 15.78 24.58
CA ILE A 133 -0.61 15.47 23.53
C ILE A 133 -0.63 16.56 22.45
N GLU A 134 0.52 16.75 21.79
CA GLU A 134 0.65 17.57 20.60
C GLU A 134 1.06 16.68 19.43
N VAL A 135 0.23 16.61 18.38
CA VAL A 135 0.43 15.73 17.23
C VAL A 135 0.95 16.53 16.04
N PRO A 136 2.11 16.16 15.45
CA PRO A 136 2.56 16.67 14.16
C PRO A 136 1.52 16.43 13.07
N VAL A 137 1.24 17.47 12.26
CA VAL A 137 0.31 17.34 11.13
C VAL A 137 0.95 17.79 9.83
N TYR A 138 0.67 17.05 8.75
CA TYR A 138 0.96 17.43 7.39
C TYR A 138 -0.29 17.95 6.72
N ILE A 139 -0.19 19.02 5.94
CA ILE A 139 -1.31 19.47 5.12
C ILE A 139 -1.41 18.59 3.91
N ASP A 140 -2.56 17.93 3.73
CA ASP A 140 -2.85 17.09 2.58
C ASP A 140 -3.22 17.96 1.39
N LEU A 141 -2.53 17.76 0.27
CA LEU A 141 -2.69 18.53 -0.96
C LEU A 141 -3.32 17.67 -2.06
N ASN A 142 -4.34 18.20 -2.67
CA ASN A 142 -4.89 17.63 -3.91
C ASN A 142 -4.05 18.08 -5.10
N ILE A 143 -3.10 17.25 -5.50
CA ILE A 143 -2.23 17.47 -6.67
C ILE A 143 -2.71 16.73 -7.92
N GLY A 144 -4.02 16.51 -8.02
CA GLY A 144 -4.69 15.92 -9.19
C GLY A 144 -5.41 14.61 -8.95
N MET A 145 -5.28 13.99 -7.75
CA MET A 145 -5.97 12.73 -7.43
C MET A 145 -7.48 12.92 -7.23
N ASN A 146 -7.92 14.11 -6.83
CA ASN A 146 -9.33 14.48 -6.59
C ASN A 146 -10.05 13.51 -5.62
N ARG A 147 -9.36 13.08 -4.57
CA ARG A 147 -9.87 12.14 -3.58
C ARG A 147 -9.92 12.75 -2.16
N SER A 148 -8.84 13.35 -1.72
CA SER A 148 -8.67 14.09 -0.46
C SER A 148 -7.66 15.20 -0.69
N GLY A 149 -7.50 16.05 0.32
CA GLY A 149 -6.58 17.16 0.26
C GLY A 149 -7.20 18.43 -0.29
N THR A 150 -6.62 19.56 0.09
CA THR A 150 -6.99 20.88 -0.42
C THR A 150 -6.15 21.23 -1.67
N LEU A 151 -6.72 22.00 -2.60
CA LEU A 151 -5.95 22.47 -3.76
C LEU A 151 -4.80 23.36 -3.32
N PRO A 152 -3.60 23.25 -3.93
CA PRO A 152 -2.51 24.17 -3.66
C PRO A 152 -2.91 25.63 -3.93
N GLY A 153 -2.68 26.54 -2.98
CA GLY A 153 -3.01 27.93 -3.12
C GLY A 153 -2.75 28.74 -1.83
N PRO A 154 -2.96 30.06 -1.85
CA PRO A 154 -2.67 30.95 -0.72
C PRO A 154 -3.37 30.54 0.60
N HIS A 155 -4.60 30.02 0.51
CA HIS A 155 -5.38 29.55 1.66
C HIS A 155 -4.71 28.38 2.42
N VAL A 156 -3.75 27.68 1.80
CA VAL A 156 -2.98 26.64 2.48
C VAL A 156 -1.96 27.25 3.44
N VAL A 157 -1.40 28.43 3.10
CA VAL A 157 -0.55 29.18 4.02
C VAL A 157 -1.35 29.63 5.24
N ASP A 158 -2.60 30.09 5.03
CA ASP A 158 -3.52 30.44 6.11
C ASP A 158 -3.84 29.22 6.98
N LEU A 159 -4.13 28.07 6.37
CA LEU A 159 -4.35 26.80 7.08
C LEU A 159 -3.11 26.39 7.90
N TYR A 160 -1.92 26.55 7.34
CA TYR A 160 -0.68 26.29 8.06
C TYR A 160 -0.57 27.18 9.32
N GLY A 161 -0.86 28.48 9.18
CA GLY A 161 -0.92 29.44 10.30
C GLY A 161 -1.98 29.07 11.36
N ILE A 162 -3.16 28.61 10.92
CA ILE A 162 -4.20 28.09 11.82
C ILE A 162 -3.68 26.87 12.60
N CYS A 163 -3.00 25.95 11.96
CA CYS A 163 -2.41 24.78 12.63
C CYS A 163 -1.35 25.19 13.67
N VAL A 164 -0.55 26.25 13.39
CA VAL A 164 0.44 26.79 14.35
C VAL A 164 -0.22 27.28 15.64
N THR A 165 -1.41 27.88 15.55
CA THR A 165 -2.12 28.45 16.68
C THR A 165 -3.12 27.50 17.34
N THR A 166 -3.35 26.32 16.73
CA THR A 166 -4.30 25.33 17.28
C THR A 166 -3.60 24.41 18.26
N ARG A 167 -4.03 24.45 19.55
CA ARG A 167 -3.50 23.55 20.57
C ARG A 167 -3.76 22.07 20.20
N GLY A 168 -2.86 21.20 20.64
CA GLY A 168 -2.94 19.76 20.39
C GLY A 168 -2.42 19.30 19.03
N ILE A 169 -2.11 20.23 18.12
CA ILE A 169 -1.47 19.93 16.83
C ILE A 169 -0.32 20.89 16.53
N ARG A 170 0.62 20.44 15.67
CA ARG A 170 1.73 21.25 15.19
C ARG A 170 2.00 20.96 13.72
N PRO A 171 1.92 21.93 12.80
CA PRO A 171 2.20 21.68 11.39
C PRO A 171 3.69 21.43 11.20
N VAL A 172 4.02 20.41 10.39
CA VAL A 172 5.40 19.99 10.12
C VAL A 172 5.71 19.85 8.65
N GLY A 173 4.68 19.79 7.80
CA GLY A 173 4.96 19.56 6.38
C GLY A 173 3.73 19.53 5.48
N LEU A 174 4.00 19.14 4.26
CA LEU A 174 3.04 18.97 3.16
C LEU A 174 3.03 17.50 2.72
N HIS A 175 1.86 16.99 2.36
CA HIS A 175 1.66 15.66 1.81
C HIS A 175 0.97 15.76 0.46
N GLY A 176 1.51 15.12 -0.57
CA GLY A 176 0.92 15.07 -1.91
C GLY A 176 0.93 13.65 -2.46
N TYR A 177 -0.24 13.08 -2.72
CA TYR A 177 -0.38 11.77 -3.34
C TYR A 177 -0.79 11.91 -4.80
N ASP A 178 -0.01 11.36 -5.71
CA ASP A 178 -0.17 11.46 -7.17
C ASP A 178 -0.41 10.11 -7.86
N GLY A 179 -1.11 9.20 -7.20
CA GLY A 179 -1.40 7.85 -7.71
C GLY A 179 -2.30 7.77 -8.94
N GLN A 180 -2.80 8.91 -9.46
CA GLN A 180 -3.52 9.01 -10.72
C GLN A 180 -2.60 8.86 -11.93
N HIS A 181 -1.30 9.13 -11.80
CA HIS A 181 -0.34 9.03 -12.90
C HIS A 181 0.03 7.57 -13.17
N ARG A 182 -0.61 6.99 -14.19
CA ARG A 182 -0.49 5.58 -14.56
C ARG A 182 -0.10 5.37 -16.02
N ASP A 183 0.44 6.39 -16.68
CA ASP A 183 0.96 6.26 -18.03
C ASP A 183 2.07 5.21 -18.07
N ILE A 184 2.03 4.33 -19.06
CA ILE A 184 3.07 3.30 -19.27
C ILE A 184 4.39 3.98 -19.66
N ASP A 185 4.32 5.06 -20.44
CA ASP A 185 5.49 5.87 -20.77
C ASP A 185 5.97 6.64 -19.53
N LEU A 186 7.17 6.31 -19.07
CA LEU A 186 7.82 6.98 -17.94
C LEU A 186 8.03 8.47 -18.18
N ALA A 187 8.30 8.91 -19.40
CA ALA A 187 8.50 10.32 -19.69
C ALA A 187 7.20 11.12 -19.53
N ALA A 188 6.09 10.62 -20.06
CA ALA A 188 4.76 11.20 -19.86
C ALA A 188 4.36 11.23 -18.38
N ARG A 189 4.60 10.12 -17.66
CA ARG A 189 4.33 10.02 -16.21
C ARG A 189 5.20 10.99 -15.41
N THR A 190 6.47 11.17 -15.79
CA THR A 190 7.38 12.14 -15.17
C THR A 190 6.88 13.57 -15.35
N LEU A 191 6.55 13.96 -16.59
CA LEU A 191 6.04 15.30 -16.88
C LEU A 191 4.76 15.64 -16.11
N ALA A 192 3.85 14.68 -16.00
CA ALA A 192 2.60 14.84 -15.24
C ALA A 192 2.87 14.98 -13.73
N SER A 193 3.80 14.19 -13.18
CA SER A 193 4.23 14.28 -11.79
C SER A 193 4.96 15.60 -11.48
N ASP A 194 5.83 16.06 -12.39
CA ASP A 194 6.58 17.34 -12.24
C ASP A 194 5.60 18.50 -12.14
N LYS A 195 4.60 18.55 -13.02
CA LYS A 195 3.57 19.61 -13.01
C LYS A 195 2.79 19.67 -11.69
N GLY A 196 2.45 18.52 -11.11
CA GLY A 196 1.80 18.46 -9.79
C GLY A 196 2.74 18.90 -8.66
N PHE A 197 4.01 18.53 -8.76
CA PHE A 197 5.00 18.82 -7.74
C PHE A 197 5.46 20.29 -7.72
N GLU A 198 5.48 20.98 -8.83
CA GLU A 198 5.77 22.44 -8.90
C GLU A 198 4.86 23.22 -7.93
N ALA A 199 3.58 22.92 -7.88
CA ALA A 199 2.65 23.57 -6.98
C ALA A 199 2.98 23.32 -5.49
N VAL A 200 3.50 22.14 -5.16
CA VAL A 200 3.95 21.79 -3.81
C VAL A 200 5.20 22.60 -3.42
N GLU A 201 6.18 22.76 -4.32
CA GLU A 201 7.39 23.54 -4.07
C GLU A 201 7.12 25.04 -3.95
N LEU A 202 6.25 25.58 -4.81
CA LEU A 202 5.80 26.98 -4.69
C LEU A 202 5.12 27.24 -3.35
N LEU A 203 4.28 26.29 -2.90
CA LEU A 203 3.61 26.40 -1.62
C LEU A 203 4.60 26.28 -0.45
N ALA A 204 5.56 25.37 -0.50
CA ALA A 204 6.61 25.26 0.50
C ALA A 204 7.43 26.57 0.61
N SER A 205 7.73 27.20 -0.52
CA SER A 205 8.40 28.51 -0.58
C SER A 205 7.53 29.62 0.02
N SER A 206 6.22 29.61 -0.22
CA SER A 206 5.27 30.57 0.34
C SER A 206 5.16 30.45 1.87
N ILE A 207 5.17 29.22 2.39
CA ILE A 207 5.16 28.94 3.85
C ILE A 207 6.43 29.50 4.50
N ILE A 208 7.61 29.32 3.86
CA ILE A 208 8.87 29.88 4.35
C ILE A 208 8.81 31.42 4.33
N HIS A 209 8.30 32.00 3.23
CA HIS A 209 8.17 33.46 3.12
C HIS A 209 7.21 34.07 4.17
N ALA A 210 6.22 33.30 4.60
CA ALA A 210 5.32 33.66 5.70
C ALA A 210 5.98 33.55 7.10
N GLY A 211 7.27 33.23 7.17
CA GLY A 211 8.04 33.16 8.41
C GLY A 211 8.02 31.80 9.12
N HIS A 212 7.51 30.77 8.48
CA HIS A 212 7.51 29.41 9.05
C HIS A 212 8.77 28.61 8.64
N PRO A 213 9.16 27.60 9.42
CA PRO A 213 10.22 26.68 9.03
C PRO A 213 9.91 25.99 7.71
N ARG A 214 10.95 25.53 6.97
CA ARG A 214 10.77 24.76 5.76
C ARG A 214 9.94 23.51 6.07
N PRO A 215 8.79 23.30 5.39
CA PRO A 215 7.98 22.11 5.61
C PRO A 215 8.68 20.86 5.06
N THR A 216 8.57 19.75 5.77
CA THR A 216 8.89 18.42 5.21
C THR A 216 7.87 18.08 4.14
N ILE A 217 8.32 17.51 3.02
CA ILE A 217 7.45 17.16 1.90
C ILE A 217 7.40 15.63 1.77
N ILE A 218 6.22 15.04 1.89
CA ILE A 218 5.95 13.63 1.63
C ILE A 218 5.17 13.54 0.34
N VAL A 219 5.69 12.80 -0.65
CA VAL A 219 5.06 12.72 -1.97
C VAL A 219 5.02 11.33 -2.54
N GLY A 220 4.15 11.16 -3.51
CA GLY A 220 4.14 10.05 -4.43
C GLY A 220 3.44 8.80 -3.96
N GLY A 221 3.42 7.86 -4.86
CA GLY A 221 2.97 6.48 -4.70
C GLY A 221 3.88 5.55 -5.51
N SER A 222 3.51 4.28 -5.64
CA SER A 222 4.34 3.29 -6.37
C SER A 222 4.63 3.70 -7.83
N PRO A 223 3.68 4.25 -8.62
CA PRO A 223 3.97 4.61 -10.03
C PRO A 223 4.99 5.74 -10.19
N THR A 224 4.95 6.73 -9.30
CA THR A 224 5.78 7.94 -9.37
C THR A 224 7.02 7.88 -8.48
N PHE A 225 7.22 6.77 -7.75
CA PHE A 225 8.38 6.60 -6.88
C PHE A 225 9.72 6.86 -7.61
N PRO A 226 9.99 6.32 -8.82
CA PRO A 226 11.25 6.58 -9.51
C PRO A 226 11.47 8.05 -9.85
N VAL A 227 10.41 8.83 -10.03
CA VAL A 227 10.45 10.26 -10.31
C VAL A 227 10.80 11.02 -9.03
N HIS A 228 10.08 10.76 -7.94
CA HIS A 228 10.30 11.46 -6.67
C HIS A 228 11.60 11.05 -5.97
N ALA A 229 12.09 9.83 -6.17
CA ALA A 229 13.37 9.38 -5.63
C ALA A 229 14.57 10.22 -6.12
N ARG A 230 14.46 10.82 -7.31
CA ARG A 230 15.49 11.70 -7.89
C ARG A 230 15.46 13.15 -7.38
N ARG A 231 14.39 13.54 -6.66
CA ARG A 231 14.26 14.90 -6.11
C ARG A 231 14.97 15.00 -4.76
N ASP A 232 15.62 16.11 -4.53
CA ASP A 232 16.24 16.38 -3.23
C ASP A 232 15.17 16.66 -2.14
N LYS A 233 15.47 16.25 -0.92
CA LYS A 233 14.75 16.68 0.30
C LYS A 233 13.25 16.37 0.34
N VAL A 234 12.80 15.35 -0.39
CA VAL A 234 11.43 14.85 -0.30
C VAL A 234 11.43 13.41 0.25
N GLU A 235 10.41 13.08 1.01
CA GLU A 235 10.17 11.71 1.45
C GLU A 235 9.24 11.00 0.46
N CYS A 236 9.60 9.79 0.05
CA CYS A 236 8.90 9.01 -0.95
C CYS A 236 8.02 7.93 -0.32
N SER A 237 6.78 7.81 -0.79
CA SER A 237 5.76 6.94 -0.18
C SER A 237 5.26 5.82 -1.11
N PRO A 238 6.13 4.94 -1.66
CA PRO A 238 5.66 3.77 -2.39
C PRO A 238 4.97 2.78 -1.43
N GLY A 239 4.03 1.97 -1.94
CA GLY A 239 3.28 1.05 -1.06
C GLY A 239 3.25 -0.39 -1.52
N THR A 240 3.24 -0.63 -2.84
CA THR A 240 3.05 -1.97 -3.41
C THR A 240 4.37 -2.70 -3.64
N CYS A 241 5.49 -1.99 -3.60
CA CYS A 241 6.82 -2.44 -4.01
C CYS A 241 7.26 -3.77 -3.38
N ILE A 242 6.99 -4.02 -2.09
CA ILE A 242 7.48 -5.25 -1.45
C ILE A 242 6.71 -6.50 -1.86
N PHE A 243 5.46 -6.38 -2.28
CA PHE A 243 4.66 -7.50 -2.77
C PHE A 243 4.58 -7.53 -4.29
N TRP A 244 4.50 -6.35 -4.93
CA TRP A 244 4.30 -6.12 -6.34
C TRP A 244 3.12 -6.91 -6.91
N ASP A 245 2.64 -6.53 -8.07
CA ASP A 245 1.53 -7.23 -8.72
C ASP A 245 1.61 -7.16 -10.25
N ARG A 246 0.75 -7.92 -10.91
CA ARG A 246 0.69 -7.95 -12.37
C ARG A 246 0.34 -6.57 -12.96
N GLY A 247 -0.54 -5.83 -12.30
CA GLY A 247 -0.99 -4.52 -12.77
C GLY A 247 0.15 -3.52 -12.81
N TYR A 248 0.90 -3.38 -11.71
CA TYR A 248 2.08 -2.51 -11.68
C TYR A 248 3.22 -3.03 -12.54
N GLY A 249 3.40 -4.34 -12.65
CA GLY A 249 4.40 -4.91 -13.57
C GLY A 249 4.16 -4.53 -15.04
N LEU A 250 2.90 -4.27 -15.43
CA LEU A 250 2.56 -3.84 -16.79
C LEU A 250 2.73 -2.33 -17.00
N ILE A 251 2.40 -1.49 -16.01
CA ILE A 251 2.42 -0.03 -16.16
C ILE A 251 3.72 0.62 -15.69
N CYS A 252 4.52 -0.09 -14.89
CA CYS A 252 5.77 0.40 -14.32
C CYS A 252 6.90 -0.61 -14.58
N ALA A 253 7.03 -1.07 -15.82
CA ALA A 253 8.01 -2.09 -16.22
C ALA A 253 9.49 -1.64 -16.02
N GLU A 254 9.73 -0.35 -15.88
CA GLU A 254 11.04 0.22 -15.54
C GLU A 254 11.45 0.01 -14.08
N GLN A 255 10.50 -0.33 -13.20
CA GLN A 255 10.80 -0.61 -11.80
C GLN A 255 11.20 -2.08 -11.62
N PRO A 256 12.27 -2.37 -10.87
CA PRO A 256 12.87 -3.71 -10.81
C PRO A 256 12.14 -4.68 -9.89
N PHE A 257 10.94 -4.34 -9.41
CA PHE A 257 10.18 -5.17 -8.50
C PHE A 257 9.55 -6.37 -9.21
N GLU A 258 9.43 -7.46 -8.48
CA GLU A 258 8.84 -8.70 -8.95
C GLU A 258 7.70 -9.14 -8.04
N PRO A 259 6.66 -9.81 -8.57
CA PRO A 259 5.63 -10.40 -7.73
C PRO A 259 6.25 -11.34 -6.67
N ALA A 260 5.90 -11.09 -5.42
CA ALA A 260 6.35 -11.87 -4.26
C ALA A 260 5.19 -12.58 -3.57
N VAL A 261 4.01 -12.57 -4.20
CA VAL A 261 2.77 -13.18 -3.72
C VAL A 261 2.08 -13.85 -4.89
N ALA A 262 1.54 -15.04 -4.64
CA ALA A 262 0.69 -15.77 -5.57
C ALA A 262 -0.59 -16.27 -4.88
N LEU A 263 -1.57 -16.66 -5.66
CA LEU A 263 -2.77 -17.37 -5.23
C LEU A 263 -2.63 -18.84 -5.60
N VAL A 264 -2.93 -19.72 -4.67
CA VAL A 264 -3.16 -21.16 -4.93
C VAL A 264 -4.66 -21.37 -5.03
N THR A 265 -5.10 -21.98 -6.10
CA THR A 265 -6.51 -22.28 -6.38
C THR A 265 -6.62 -23.69 -6.97
N ARG A 266 -7.81 -24.27 -6.97
CA ARG A 266 -8.05 -25.60 -7.53
C ARG A 266 -9.23 -25.63 -8.49
N VAL A 267 -9.12 -26.51 -9.46
CA VAL A 267 -10.24 -26.85 -10.32
C VAL A 267 -11.34 -27.52 -9.51
N LEU A 268 -12.52 -26.92 -9.48
CA LEU A 268 -13.71 -27.47 -8.84
C LEU A 268 -14.54 -28.32 -9.78
N SER A 269 -14.66 -27.89 -11.04
CA SER A 269 -15.57 -28.50 -12.00
C SER A 269 -15.19 -28.20 -13.45
N LEU A 270 -15.59 -29.08 -14.34
CA LEU A 270 -15.47 -28.96 -15.78
C LEU A 270 -16.89 -28.95 -16.39
N PRO A 271 -17.57 -27.80 -16.42
CA PRO A 271 -18.98 -27.72 -16.84
C PRO A 271 -19.22 -28.16 -18.28
N THR A 272 -18.24 -27.91 -19.17
CA THR A 272 -18.24 -28.34 -20.59
C THR A 272 -16.82 -28.71 -21.01
N SER A 273 -16.64 -29.25 -22.21
CA SER A 273 -15.33 -29.62 -22.74
C SER A 273 -14.34 -28.47 -22.90
N ASN A 274 -14.85 -27.23 -22.91
CA ASN A 274 -14.06 -26.00 -23.04
C ASN A 274 -14.23 -25.03 -21.87
N ARG A 275 -14.65 -25.50 -20.68
CA ARG A 275 -14.81 -24.66 -19.49
C ARG A 275 -14.23 -25.31 -18.26
N VAL A 276 -13.46 -24.52 -17.53
CA VAL A 276 -12.87 -24.86 -16.23
C VAL A 276 -13.39 -23.88 -15.19
N CYS A 277 -13.90 -24.41 -14.10
CA CYS A 277 -14.29 -23.62 -12.92
C CYS A 277 -13.28 -23.85 -11.79
N ILE A 278 -12.69 -22.79 -11.27
CA ILE A 278 -11.79 -22.82 -10.10
C ILE A 278 -12.41 -22.14 -8.88
N ASP A 279 -11.87 -22.40 -7.70
CA ASP A 279 -12.34 -21.87 -6.40
C ASP A 279 -11.86 -20.43 -6.11
N LEU A 280 -11.72 -19.58 -7.13
CA LEU A 280 -11.23 -18.21 -7.02
C LEU A 280 -12.35 -17.17 -7.30
N GLY A 281 -13.32 -17.11 -6.40
CA GLY A 281 -14.38 -16.10 -6.49
C GLY A 281 -13.92 -14.69 -6.10
N HIS A 282 -14.85 -13.73 -6.18
CA HIS A 282 -14.54 -12.35 -5.82
C HIS A 282 -14.32 -12.13 -4.30
N LYS A 283 -14.56 -13.14 -3.46
CA LYS A 283 -14.17 -13.15 -2.06
C LYS A 283 -12.70 -13.55 -1.83
N SER A 284 -12.02 -14.03 -2.86
CA SER A 284 -10.65 -14.54 -2.79
C SER A 284 -9.66 -13.80 -3.70
N VAL A 285 -10.15 -13.02 -4.66
CA VAL A 285 -9.33 -12.11 -5.49
C VAL A 285 -10.08 -10.81 -5.71
N SER A 286 -9.34 -9.71 -5.71
CA SER A 286 -9.89 -8.37 -5.95
C SER A 286 -10.69 -8.29 -7.25
N ALA A 287 -11.92 -7.76 -7.16
CA ALA A 287 -12.90 -7.75 -8.24
C ALA A 287 -13.25 -6.33 -8.76
N GLU A 288 -12.52 -5.29 -8.35
CA GLU A 288 -12.77 -3.91 -8.78
C GLU A 288 -12.36 -3.63 -10.23
N ASN A 289 -11.47 -4.45 -10.79
CA ASN A 289 -11.08 -4.37 -12.19
C ASN A 289 -12.03 -5.21 -13.07
N ASP A 290 -11.98 -4.94 -14.38
CA ASP A 290 -12.61 -5.81 -15.37
C ASP A 290 -12.16 -7.26 -15.16
N MET A 291 -13.03 -8.22 -15.49
CA MET A 291 -12.80 -9.64 -15.22
C MET A 291 -11.48 -10.15 -15.83
N LEU A 292 -11.10 -9.65 -16.99
CA LEU A 292 -9.81 -9.97 -17.67
C LEU A 292 -8.57 -9.47 -16.88
N ARG A 293 -8.75 -8.60 -15.89
CA ARG A 293 -7.69 -7.97 -15.11
C ARG A 293 -7.85 -8.20 -13.60
N ARG A 294 -8.29 -9.42 -13.20
CA ARG A 294 -8.39 -9.81 -11.79
C ARG A 294 -7.25 -10.71 -11.36
N VAL A 295 -6.97 -11.74 -12.14
CA VAL A 295 -5.88 -12.69 -11.92
C VAL A 295 -5.22 -13.05 -13.26
N TYR A 296 -3.91 -13.18 -13.24
CA TYR A 296 -3.10 -13.71 -14.33
C TYR A 296 -2.68 -15.14 -13.95
N LEU A 297 -2.91 -16.11 -14.85
CA LEU A 297 -2.52 -17.49 -14.69
C LEU A 297 -1.25 -17.74 -15.51
N PRO A 298 -0.06 -17.85 -14.89
CA PRO A 298 1.20 -17.94 -15.65
C PRO A 298 1.31 -19.21 -16.51
N GLU A 299 0.70 -20.31 -16.07
CA GLU A 299 0.70 -21.60 -16.77
C GLU A 299 -0.39 -21.71 -17.83
N HIS A 300 -1.38 -20.83 -17.77
CA HIS A 300 -2.54 -20.83 -18.65
C HIS A 300 -2.86 -19.41 -19.16
N PRO A 301 -1.89 -18.73 -19.81
CA PRO A 301 -2.08 -17.34 -20.25
C PRO A 301 -3.17 -17.20 -21.34
N GLU A 302 -3.54 -18.28 -22.00
CA GLU A 302 -4.58 -18.35 -23.01
C GLU A 302 -5.99 -18.51 -22.45
N TRP A 303 -6.15 -18.81 -21.15
CA TRP A 303 -7.47 -18.97 -20.54
C TRP A 303 -8.18 -17.62 -20.41
N VAL A 304 -9.44 -17.60 -20.85
CA VAL A 304 -10.26 -16.37 -20.86
C VAL A 304 -11.32 -16.46 -19.75
N PRO A 305 -11.30 -15.60 -18.74
CA PRO A 305 -12.34 -15.60 -17.71
C PRO A 305 -13.66 -15.15 -18.30
N VAL A 306 -14.72 -15.92 -18.09
CA VAL A 306 -16.07 -15.69 -18.66
C VAL A 306 -17.15 -15.50 -17.62
N GLY A 307 -16.86 -15.78 -16.35
CA GLY A 307 -17.80 -15.58 -15.25
C GLY A 307 -17.13 -15.67 -13.90
N GLN A 308 -17.49 -14.80 -12.97
CA GLN A 308 -17.05 -14.86 -11.58
C GLN A 308 -18.23 -14.63 -10.64
N SER A 309 -18.32 -15.43 -9.61
CA SER A 309 -19.26 -15.31 -8.51
C SER A 309 -18.52 -15.19 -7.18
N GLU A 310 -19.19 -15.41 -6.08
CA GLU A 310 -18.60 -15.21 -4.76
C GLU A 310 -17.38 -16.11 -4.51
N GLU A 311 -17.50 -17.41 -4.85
CA GLU A 311 -16.48 -18.43 -4.59
C GLU A 311 -15.95 -19.11 -5.86
N HIS A 312 -16.40 -18.71 -7.05
CA HIS A 312 -16.09 -19.39 -8.30
C HIS A 312 -15.60 -18.42 -9.37
N LEU A 313 -14.60 -18.84 -10.16
CA LEU A 313 -14.17 -18.18 -11.38
C LEU A 313 -14.15 -19.20 -12.52
N VAL A 314 -14.85 -18.88 -13.59
CA VAL A 314 -15.00 -19.78 -14.77
C VAL A 314 -14.20 -19.21 -15.92
N PHE A 315 -13.39 -20.07 -16.51
CA PHE A 315 -12.62 -19.77 -17.72
C PHE A 315 -13.16 -20.54 -18.93
N GLU A 316 -13.12 -19.90 -20.07
CA GLU A 316 -13.12 -20.57 -21.36
C GLU A 316 -11.70 -20.99 -21.68
N VAL A 317 -11.52 -22.25 -22.05
CA VAL A 317 -10.22 -22.89 -22.25
C VAL A 317 -10.21 -23.67 -23.56
N PRO A 318 -9.04 -23.95 -24.16
CA PRO A 318 -8.94 -24.82 -25.33
C PRO A 318 -9.53 -26.20 -25.06
N GLU A 319 -10.16 -26.82 -26.10
CA GLU A 319 -10.58 -28.21 -26.01
C GLU A 319 -9.38 -29.14 -25.82
N GLY A 320 -9.57 -30.20 -25.04
CA GLY A 320 -8.48 -31.12 -24.74
C GLY A 320 -7.45 -30.61 -23.76
N HIS A 321 -7.82 -29.62 -22.94
CA HIS A 321 -6.97 -28.98 -21.94
C HIS A 321 -6.38 -29.93 -20.87
N GLY A 322 -6.90 -31.17 -20.73
CA GLY A 322 -6.36 -32.20 -19.83
C GLY A 322 -6.61 -32.02 -18.35
N MET A 323 -7.19 -30.86 -17.91
CA MET A 323 -7.46 -30.56 -16.50
C MET A 323 -8.49 -31.50 -15.89
N LYS A 324 -8.35 -31.71 -14.57
CA LYS A 324 -9.26 -32.53 -13.75
C LYS A 324 -9.65 -31.77 -12.50
N PRO A 325 -10.82 -32.05 -11.90
CA PRO A 325 -11.16 -31.58 -10.57
C PRO A 325 -10.07 -31.93 -9.55
N GLY A 326 -9.65 -30.95 -8.76
CA GLY A 326 -8.54 -31.05 -7.80
C GLY A 326 -7.18 -30.55 -8.34
N ASP A 327 -7.01 -30.40 -9.64
CA ASP A 327 -5.77 -29.87 -10.20
C ASP A 327 -5.52 -28.43 -9.68
N VAL A 328 -4.26 -28.17 -9.33
CA VAL A 328 -3.82 -26.88 -8.80
C VAL A 328 -3.57 -25.89 -9.94
N VAL A 329 -4.00 -24.65 -9.73
CA VAL A 329 -3.76 -23.53 -10.64
C VAL A 329 -3.20 -22.37 -9.83
N TYR A 330 -2.06 -21.82 -10.26
CA TYR A 330 -1.46 -20.65 -9.63
C TYR A 330 -1.90 -19.35 -10.31
N GLY A 331 -2.17 -18.33 -9.50
CA GLY A 331 -2.59 -17.02 -9.98
C GLY A 331 -1.75 -15.87 -9.43
N ILE A 332 -1.45 -14.88 -10.25
CA ILE A 332 -0.84 -13.62 -9.81
C ILE A 332 -1.90 -12.53 -9.88
N PRO A 333 -2.27 -11.89 -8.76
CA PRO A 333 -3.27 -10.82 -8.77
C PRO A 333 -2.86 -9.64 -9.65
N TYR A 334 -3.80 -9.07 -10.37
CA TYR A 334 -3.59 -7.77 -11.03
C TYR A 334 -3.57 -6.62 -10.04
N HIS A 335 -4.26 -6.74 -8.90
CA HIS A 335 -4.23 -5.74 -7.84
C HIS A 335 -4.09 -6.44 -6.47
N ILE A 336 -2.87 -6.46 -5.97
CA ILE A 336 -2.53 -7.18 -4.72
C ILE A 336 -3.11 -6.52 -3.48
N CYS A 337 -3.20 -5.18 -3.42
CA CYS A 337 -3.59 -4.46 -2.21
C CYS A 337 -4.98 -4.89 -1.67
N PRO A 338 -6.07 -4.87 -2.45
CA PRO A 338 -7.36 -5.34 -1.96
C PRO A 338 -7.42 -6.87 -1.85
N THR A 339 -6.66 -7.61 -2.66
CA THR A 339 -6.60 -9.08 -2.58
C THR A 339 -6.06 -9.54 -1.23
N VAL A 340 -4.95 -8.95 -0.74
CA VAL A 340 -4.40 -9.28 0.59
C VAL A 340 -5.43 -9.09 1.69
N ALA A 341 -6.25 -8.05 1.62
CA ALA A 341 -7.24 -7.75 2.64
C ALA A 341 -8.40 -8.78 2.73
N LEU A 342 -8.56 -9.66 1.74
CA LEU A 342 -9.55 -10.74 1.75
C LEU A 342 -9.11 -11.94 2.61
N TYR A 343 -7.82 -12.07 2.90
CA TYR A 343 -7.26 -13.20 3.63
C TYR A 343 -6.87 -12.83 5.06
N GLU A 344 -7.09 -13.75 5.99
CA GLU A 344 -6.64 -13.62 7.37
C GLU A 344 -5.13 -13.76 7.48
N ARG A 345 -4.55 -14.64 6.65
CA ARG A 345 -3.13 -15.00 6.61
C ARG A 345 -2.65 -15.26 5.20
N ALA A 346 -1.35 -15.16 5.00
CA ALA A 346 -0.66 -15.67 3.82
C ALA A 346 0.24 -16.83 4.24
N ILE A 347 0.22 -17.92 3.47
CA ILE A 347 1.13 -19.05 3.67
C ILE A 347 2.51 -18.62 3.20
N ALA A 348 3.52 -18.74 4.05
CA ALA A 348 4.90 -18.39 3.71
C ALA A 348 5.61 -19.61 3.10
N VAL A 349 6.23 -19.41 1.93
CA VAL A 349 6.95 -20.45 1.20
C VAL A 349 8.38 -19.99 0.88
N THR A 350 9.35 -20.84 1.21
CA THR A 350 10.76 -20.64 0.94
C THR A 350 11.32 -21.88 0.27
N ASP A 351 12.00 -21.71 -0.88
CA ASP A 351 12.59 -22.81 -1.65
C ASP A 351 11.57 -23.94 -1.95
N GLY A 352 10.35 -23.56 -2.35
CA GLY A 352 9.26 -24.49 -2.65
C GLY A 352 8.58 -25.13 -1.44
N LYS A 353 9.00 -24.82 -0.20
CA LYS A 353 8.48 -25.45 1.04
C LYS A 353 7.72 -24.46 1.90
N VAL A 354 6.58 -24.90 2.44
CA VAL A 354 5.85 -24.14 3.45
C VAL A 354 6.73 -23.98 4.69
N CYS A 355 7.00 -22.74 5.11
CA CYS A 355 7.85 -22.43 6.26
C CYS A 355 7.11 -21.66 7.37
N GLY A 356 5.84 -21.37 7.21
CA GLY A 356 5.02 -20.68 8.22
C GLY A 356 3.87 -19.90 7.63
N GLU A 357 3.38 -18.93 8.39
CA GLU A 357 2.26 -18.07 7.99
C GLU A 357 2.55 -16.61 8.37
N TRP A 358 2.15 -15.69 7.53
CA TRP A 358 2.15 -14.25 7.82
C TRP A 358 0.73 -13.80 8.11
N MET A 359 0.46 -13.40 9.34
CA MET A 359 -0.87 -12.91 9.74
C MET A 359 -1.14 -11.51 9.19
N ILE A 360 -2.23 -11.34 8.47
CA ILE A 360 -2.63 -10.04 7.90
C ILE A 360 -3.44 -9.26 8.94
N ARG A 361 -2.84 -9.01 10.10
CA ARG A 361 -3.51 -8.48 11.30
C ARG A 361 -4.20 -7.13 11.08
N ALA A 362 -3.59 -6.25 10.27
CA ALA A 362 -4.15 -4.92 10.05
C ALA A 362 -5.26 -4.88 8.97
N ARG A 363 -5.72 -6.04 8.47
CA ARG A 363 -6.98 -6.12 7.71
C ARG A 363 -8.20 -5.88 8.60
N ASP A 364 -8.09 -6.25 9.86
CA ASP A 364 -9.11 -5.99 10.86
C ASP A 364 -9.23 -4.49 11.11
N ARG A 365 -10.44 -4.00 11.36
CA ARG A 365 -10.65 -2.57 11.64
C ARG A 365 -10.21 -2.19 13.05
N LYS A 366 -10.00 -3.18 13.89
CA LYS A 366 -9.53 -3.07 15.25
C LYS A 366 -8.64 -4.28 15.58
N ILE A 367 -7.42 -4.03 16.09
CA ILE A 367 -6.56 -5.07 16.65
C ILE A 367 -6.82 -5.17 18.15
N THR A 368 -6.46 -4.14 18.92
CA THR A 368 -6.78 -4.05 20.35
C THR A 368 -7.36 -2.69 20.72
N ILE A 369 -7.02 -1.61 20.01
CA ILE A 369 -7.43 -0.23 20.26
C ILE A 369 -8.54 0.21 19.32
#